data_6887a205268fbc26415604635d60a052
#
_entry.id   6887a205268fbc26415604635d60a052
#
_cell.length_a   1.000
_cell.length_b   1.000
_cell.length_c   1.000
_cell.angle_alpha   90.00
_cell.angle_beta   90.00
_cell.angle_gamma   90.00
#
_symmetry.space_group_name_H-M   'P 1'
#
loop_
_entity.id
_entity.type
_entity.pdbx_description
1 polymer ?
#
loop_
_entity_poly.entity_id
_entity_poly.type
_entity_poly.pdbx_seq_one_letter_code
_entity_poly.pdbx_strand_id
1 'polypeptide(L)'
;MAKHRPVDPQQSFPALEEEVLARWRERDVFRESLRRREGRPEYVFYEGPPTANGRPGAHHVLARVFKDIFPRFKTMRGFHVERQGGWDCHGLPVEIQVERQLGIASKEDIEEYGIAEFNARCRASVFEFLEDWNALTERIGFWLDLDHAYRTMDPSYIESVWWSLRRIWDKGLLYEGHKVVPYCPRCGTALSAHELALPGGYRDIVDPSVYVRLAVEGRDEDLLVWTTTPWTLVSNAAVAVDPELTYVRARRDGQTFVLAEARVEPVLGEGAEVVERFPGAQLVGTRYEPPFGFIPGSAYGGKGHTVLPADFVSDTDGTGLVHTAIAFGEDDFRLGEQAGLAVVNPVRPDGTYDERIGPYAGRGIRDANPDL
;
A
#
# COMPACT_ATOMS: atom_id res chain seq x y z
N MET A 1 -45.09 -40.10 -24.11
CA MET A 1 -44.27 -39.11 -24.82
C MET A 1 -43.22 -38.59 -23.86
N ALA A 2 -41.94 -38.63 -24.24
CA ALA A 2 -40.85 -38.09 -23.41
C ALA A 2 -41.04 -36.58 -23.22
N LYS A 3 -41.13 -36.11 -21.95
CA LYS A 3 -41.32 -34.70 -21.60
C LYS A 3 -40.10 -33.84 -21.90
N HIS A 4 -38.97 -34.44 -22.20
CA HIS A 4 -37.66 -33.73 -22.41
C HIS A 4 -37.05 -34.19 -23.73
N ARG A 5 -36.35 -33.28 -24.38
CA ARG A 5 -35.51 -33.58 -25.54
C ARG A 5 -34.33 -34.46 -25.09
N PRO A 6 -33.90 -35.44 -25.87
CA PRO A 6 -32.66 -36.16 -25.56
C PRO A 6 -31.49 -35.18 -25.57
N VAL A 7 -30.55 -35.37 -24.63
CA VAL A 7 -29.30 -34.59 -24.57
C VAL A 7 -28.29 -35.29 -25.48
N ASP A 8 -27.64 -34.50 -26.35
CA ASP A 8 -26.52 -34.98 -27.14
C ASP A 8 -25.24 -34.93 -26.27
N PRO A 9 -24.65 -36.11 -25.93
CA PRO A 9 -23.44 -36.14 -25.12
C PRO A 9 -22.19 -35.62 -25.85
N GLN A 10 -22.25 -35.40 -27.17
CA GLN A 10 -21.15 -34.87 -28.01
C GLN A 10 -21.33 -33.38 -28.30
N GLN A 11 -22.29 -32.70 -27.67
CA GLN A 11 -22.54 -31.29 -27.91
C GLN A 11 -21.32 -30.44 -27.54
N SER A 12 -20.86 -29.61 -28.48
CA SER A 12 -19.82 -28.60 -28.23
C SER A 12 -20.40 -27.45 -27.39
N PHE A 13 -19.91 -27.24 -26.17
CA PHE A 13 -20.33 -26.11 -25.35
C PHE A 13 -19.98 -24.75 -26.01
N PRO A 14 -18.78 -24.52 -26.60
CA PRO A 14 -18.49 -23.28 -27.31
C PRO A 14 -19.50 -22.96 -28.41
N ALA A 15 -19.89 -23.97 -29.24
CA ALA A 15 -20.87 -23.78 -30.30
C ALA A 15 -22.28 -23.46 -29.74
N LEU A 16 -22.68 -24.11 -28.65
CA LEU A 16 -23.94 -23.81 -27.96
C LEU A 16 -23.95 -22.35 -27.42
N GLU A 17 -22.86 -21.93 -26.82
CA GLU A 17 -22.72 -20.56 -26.30
C GLU A 17 -22.84 -19.53 -27.41
N GLU A 18 -22.17 -19.74 -28.55
CA GLU A 18 -22.25 -18.86 -29.72
C GLU A 18 -23.66 -18.77 -30.28
N GLU A 19 -24.39 -19.90 -30.33
CA GLU A 19 -25.81 -19.92 -30.74
C GLU A 19 -26.67 -19.10 -29.77
N VAL A 20 -26.44 -19.23 -28.46
CA VAL A 20 -27.15 -18.46 -27.44
C VAL A 20 -26.86 -16.98 -27.55
N LEU A 21 -25.60 -16.59 -27.71
CA LEU A 21 -25.20 -15.20 -27.91
C LEU A 21 -25.81 -14.58 -29.15
N ALA A 22 -25.83 -15.32 -30.28
CA ALA A 22 -26.50 -14.87 -31.50
C ALA A 22 -27.99 -14.59 -31.29
N ARG A 23 -28.69 -15.50 -30.58
CA ARG A 23 -30.09 -15.34 -30.21
C ARG A 23 -30.32 -14.14 -29.26
N TRP A 24 -29.41 -13.89 -28.34
CA TRP A 24 -29.50 -12.75 -27.43
C TRP A 24 -29.38 -11.43 -28.18
N ARG A 25 -28.46 -11.34 -29.15
CA ARG A 25 -28.30 -10.16 -30.01
C ARG A 25 -29.54 -9.93 -30.87
N GLU A 26 -30.03 -10.99 -31.59
CA GLU A 26 -31.21 -10.90 -32.44
C GLU A 26 -32.46 -10.38 -31.69
N ARG A 27 -32.63 -10.80 -30.44
CA ARG A 27 -33.80 -10.46 -29.62
C ARG A 27 -33.57 -9.29 -28.68
N ASP A 28 -32.43 -8.68 -28.69
CA ASP A 28 -32.03 -7.60 -27.76
C ASP A 28 -32.35 -7.93 -26.28
N VAL A 29 -31.98 -9.17 -25.88
CA VAL A 29 -32.46 -9.76 -24.61
C VAL A 29 -32.06 -8.92 -23.41
N PHE A 30 -30.86 -8.32 -23.38
CA PHE A 30 -30.42 -7.49 -22.27
C PHE A 30 -31.30 -6.24 -22.14
N ARG A 31 -31.48 -5.45 -23.20
CA ARG A 31 -32.31 -4.24 -23.18
C ARG A 31 -33.77 -4.58 -22.94
N GLU A 32 -34.26 -5.69 -23.51
CA GLU A 32 -35.62 -6.20 -23.22
C GLU A 32 -35.79 -6.55 -21.74
N SER A 33 -34.76 -7.07 -21.09
CA SER A 33 -34.80 -7.37 -19.65
C SER A 33 -34.95 -6.10 -18.80
N LEU A 34 -34.42 -4.96 -19.25
CA LEU A 34 -34.60 -3.66 -18.61
C LEU A 34 -36.02 -3.12 -18.84
N ARG A 35 -36.48 -3.07 -20.11
CA ARG A 35 -37.82 -2.61 -20.46
C ARG A 35 -38.92 -3.32 -19.67
N ARG A 36 -38.85 -4.63 -19.55
CA ARG A 36 -39.81 -5.43 -18.77
C ARG A 36 -39.85 -5.13 -17.28
N ARG A 37 -38.86 -4.43 -16.78
CA ARG A 37 -38.71 -4.12 -15.35
C ARG A 37 -38.77 -2.62 -15.05
N GLU A 38 -39.12 -1.81 -16.01
CA GLU A 38 -39.40 -0.39 -15.78
C GLU A 38 -40.43 -0.21 -14.67
N GLY A 39 -40.17 0.70 -13.73
CA GLY A 39 -40.99 0.95 -12.55
C GLY A 39 -40.94 -0.12 -11.46
N ARG A 40 -40.11 -1.15 -11.58
CA ARG A 40 -39.82 -2.10 -10.52
C ARG A 40 -38.77 -1.55 -9.55
N PRO A 41 -38.65 -2.13 -8.33
CA PRO A 41 -37.57 -1.73 -7.42
C PRO A 41 -36.21 -1.80 -8.09
N GLU A 42 -35.41 -0.77 -7.91
CA GLU A 42 -34.08 -0.68 -8.48
C GLU A 42 -33.05 -1.47 -7.68
N TYR A 43 -32.09 -2.05 -8.39
CA TYR A 43 -30.85 -2.57 -7.84
C TYR A 43 -29.70 -1.93 -8.62
N VAL A 44 -29.01 -0.99 -7.95
CA VAL A 44 -27.94 -0.22 -8.56
C VAL A 44 -26.66 -1.06 -8.68
N PHE A 45 -26.09 -1.09 -9.87
CA PHE A 45 -24.82 -1.75 -10.15
C PHE A 45 -23.98 -0.90 -11.07
N TYR A 46 -22.76 -0.60 -10.64
CA TYR A 46 -21.69 -0.01 -11.43
C TYR A 46 -20.54 -0.99 -11.58
N GLU A 47 -19.98 -1.08 -12.78
CA GLU A 47 -18.75 -1.84 -13.02
C GLU A 47 -17.59 -1.24 -12.21
N GLY A 48 -16.80 -2.08 -11.53
CA GLY A 48 -15.47 -1.73 -11.05
C GLY A 48 -14.53 -1.72 -12.27
N PRO A 49 -14.14 -0.53 -12.76
CA PRO A 49 -13.66 -0.37 -14.12
C PRO A 49 -12.26 -0.98 -14.31
N PRO A 50 -12.05 -1.84 -15.32
CA PRO A 50 -10.72 -2.24 -15.71
C PRO A 50 -10.04 -1.13 -16.53
N THR A 51 -8.71 -1.17 -16.57
CA THR A 51 -7.92 -0.37 -17.51
C THR A 51 -7.74 -1.16 -18.81
N ALA A 52 -8.15 -0.60 -19.96
CA ALA A 52 -8.08 -1.29 -21.26
C ALA A 52 -6.75 -1.05 -22.00
N ASN A 53 -5.65 -0.81 -21.27
CA ASN A 53 -4.30 -0.62 -21.80
C ASN A 53 -3.51 -1.93 -21.98
N GLY A 54 -4.12 -3.06 -21.71
CA GLY A 54 -3.58 -4.40 -21.90
C GLY A 54 -4.67 -5.40 -22.28
N ARG A 55 -4.29 -6.51 -22.91
CA ARG A 55 -5.24 -7.57 -23.29
C ARG A 55 -5.86 -8.24 -22.08
N PRO A 56 -7.18 -8.53 -22.10
CA PRO A 56 -7.82 -9.23 -21.00
C PRO A 56 -7.31 -10.67 -20.87
N GLY A 57 -7.06 -11.11 -19.64
CA GLY A 57 -6.65 -12.48 -19.32
C GLY A 57 -7.74 -13.28 -18.59
N ALA A 58 -7.47 -14.57 -18.33
CA ALA A 58 -8.41 -15.49 -17.68
C ALA A 58 -8.86 -15.03 -16.28
N HIS A 59 -7.99 -14.38 -15.52
CA HIS A 59 -8.31 -13.82 -14.21
C HIS A 59 -9.39 -12.73 -14.27
N HIS A 60 -9.44 -11.96 -15.36
CA HIS A 60 -10.49 -10.98 -15.60
C HIS A 60 -11.86 -11.66 -15.83
N VAL A 61 -11.87 -12.84 -16.48
CA VAL A 61 -13.11 -13.62 -16.66
C VAL A 61 -13.70 -14.00 -15.32
N LEU A 62 -12.87 -14.51 -14.39
CA LEU A 62 -13.33 -14.90 -13.05
C LEU A 62 -13.99 -13.73 -12.32
N ALA A 63 -13.32 -12.56 -12.28
CA ALA A 63 -13.87 -11.37 -11.65
C ALA A 63 -15.22 -10.94 -12.28
N ARG A 64 -15.33 -11.00 -13.62
CA ARG A 64 -16.54 -10.62 -14.36
C ARG A 64 -17.69 -11.60 -14.12
N VAL A 65 -17.41 -12.89 -14.00
CA VAL A 65 -18.44 -13.89 -13.64
C VAL A 65 -19.02 -13.61 -12.26
N PHE A 66 -18.19 -13.33 -11.26
CA PHE A 66 -18.68 -12.94 -9.94
C PHE A 66 -19.54 -11.67 -9.98
N LYS A 67 -19.12 -10.67 -10.73
CA LYS A 67 -19.89 -9.42 -10.89
C LYS A 67 -21.25 -9.67 -11.57
N ASP A 68 -21.32 -10.55 -12.60
CA ASP A 68 -22.57 -10.81 -13.33
C ASP A 68 -23.60 -11.58 -12.51
N ILE A 69 -23.17 -12.47 -11.61
CA ILE A 69 -24.09 -13.31 -10.81
C ILE A 69 -25.10 -12.44 -10.05
N PHE A 70 -24.66 -11.38 -9.38
CA PHE A 70 -25.57 -10.57 -8.53
C PHE A 70 -26.59 -9.77 -9.35
N PRO A 71 -26.22 -8.98 -10.37
CA PRO A 71 -27.17 -8.29 -11.23
C PRO A 71 -28.12 -9.26 -11.94
N ARG A 72 -27.63 -10.39 -12.43
CA ARG A 72 -28.41 -11.42 -13.09
C ARG A 72 -29.44 -12.05 -12.14
N PHE A 73 -29.03 -12.42 -10.94
CA PHE A 73 -29.92 -12.92 -9.90
C PHE A 73 -31.00 -11.90 -9.53
N LYS A 74 -30.61 -10.63 -9.32
CA LYS A 74 -31.58 -9.55 -9.01
C LYS A 74 -32.56 -9.32 -10.16
N THR A 75 -32.11 -9.35 -11.41
CA THR A 75 -32.96 -9.28 -12.59
C THR A 75 -33.98 -10.43 -12.60
N MET A 76 -33.55 -11.67 -12.31
CA MET A 76 -34.47 -12.83 -12.21
C MET A 76 -35.47 -12.70 -11.05
N ARG A 77 -35.10 -12.01 -9.97
CA ARG A 77 -35.99 -11.70 -8.83
C ARG A 77 -36.95 -10.55 -9.10
N GLY A 78 -36.90 -9.93 -10.29
CA GLY A 78 -37.82 -8.89 -10.73
C GLY A 78 -37.38 -7.46 -10.47
N PHE A 79 -36.12 -7.22 -10.06
CA PHE A 79 -35.57 -5.88 -9.92
C PHE A 79 -35.24 -5.28 -11.29
N HIS A 80 -35.37 -3.96 -11.41
CA HIS A 80 -34.76 -3.18 -12.50
C HIS A 80 -33.27 -3.03 -12.18
N VAL A 81 -32.39 -3.49 -13.08
CA VAL A 81 -30.93 -3.51 -12.84
C VAL A 81 -30.24 -2.92 -14.05
N GLU A 82 -30.05 -1.61 -14.04
CA GLU A 82 -29.10 -0.99 -14.97
C GLU A 82 -27.69 -1.45 -14.63
N ARG A 83 -26.88 -1.71 -15.66
CA ARG A 83 -25.54 -2.27 -15.54
C ARG A 83 -24.59 -1.44 -16.35
N GLN A 84 -24.22 -0.30 -15.79
CA GLN A 84 -23.33 0.62 -16.46
C GLN A 84 -21.91 0.08 -16.49
N GLY A 85 -21.31 -0.03 -17.67
CA GLY A 85 -19.90 -0.30 -17.86
C GLY A 85 -19.02 0.87 -17.46
N GLY A 86 -17.73 0.64 -17.29
CA GLY A 86 -16.76 1.68 -16.94
C GLY A 86 -15.34 1.32 -17.33
N TRP A 87 -14.52 2.35 -17.52
CA TRP A 87 -13.10 2.25 -17.85
C TRP A 87 -12.25 3.10 -16.92
N ASP A 88 -11.24 2.49 -16.31
CA ASP A 88 -10.23 3.20 -15.56
C ASP A 88 -9.18 3.77 -16.51
N CYS A 89 -8.91 5.06 -16.39
CA CYS A 89 -8.08 5.80 -17.32
C CYS A 89 -6.86 6.44 -16.67
N HIS A 90 -6.55 6.09 -15.41
CA HIS A 90 -5.53 6.76 -14.62
C HIS A 90 -4.56 5.80 -13.92
N GLY A 91 -3.51 6.41 -13.36
CA GLY A 91 -2.60 5.77 -12.43
C GLY A 91 -1.43 5.05 -13.06
N LEU A 92 -0.59 4.49 -12.20
CA LEU A 92 0.67 3.83 -12.55
C LEU A 92 0.57 2.76 -13.64
N PRO A 93 -0.50 1.93 -13.73
CA PRO A 93 -0.60 0.95 -14.81
C PRO A 93 -0.58 1.55 -16.20
N VAL A 94 -1.18 2.74 -16.39
CA VAL A 94 -1.15 3.47 -17.66
C VAL A 94 0.22 4.09 -17.89
N GLU A 95 0.75 4.79 -16.88
CA GLU A 95 2.02 5.51 -16.97
C GLU A 95 3.18 4.56 -17.24
N ILE A 96 3.32 3.48 -16.47
CA ILE A 96 4.41 2.49 -16.64
C ILE A 96 4.40 1.86 -18.03
N GLN A 97 3.23 1.64 -18.63
CA GLN A 97 3.17 1.12 -19.98
C GLN A 97 3.71 2.12 -21.00
N VAL A 98 3.33 3.39 -20.88
CA VAL A 98 3.80 4.46 -21.77
C VAL A 98 5.29 4.73 -21.55
N GLU A 99 5.78 4.73 -20.30
CA GLU A 99 7.21 4.82 -19.97
C GLU A 99 8.02 3.74 -20.69
N ARG A 100 7.55 2.48 -20.65
CA ARG A 100 8.20 1.35 -21.34
C ARG A 100 8.23 1.53 -22.86
N GLN A 101 7.15 2.05 -23.44
CA GLN A 101 7.08 2.32 -24.89
C GLN A 101 8.03 3.44 -25.32
N LEU A 102 8.26 4.43 -24.46
CA LEU A 102 9.11 5.58 -24.71
C LEU A 102 10.56 5.38 -24.24
N GLY A 103 10.85 4.30 -23.48
CA GLY A 103 12.17 4.07 -22.88
C GLY A 103 12.50 5.00 -21.71
N ILE A 104 11.49 5.56 -21.06
CA ILE A 104 11.60 6.46 -19.91
C ILE A 104 11.86 5.62 -18.63
N ALA A 105 12.79 6.06 -17.78
CA ALA A 105 13.21 5.34 -16.59
C ALA A 105 12.90 6.07 -15.28
N SER A 106 12.71 7.38 -15.31
CA SER A 106 12.50 8.22 -14.12
C SER A 106 11.39 9.25 -14.32
N LYS A 107 11.01 9.93 -13.25
CA LYS A 107 10.07 11.04 -13.32
C LYS A 107 10.67 12.26 -14.03
N GLU A 108 11.94 12.50 -13.82
CA GLU A 108 12.69 13.58 -14.50
C GLU A 108 12.65 13.40 -16.02
N ASP A 109 12.81 12.17 -16.51
CA ASP A 109 12.72 11.87 -17.95
C ASP A 109 11.32 12.20 -18.50
N ILE A 110 10.24 12.02 -17.69
CA ILE A 110 8.89 12.44 -18.08
C ILE A 110 8.79 13.95 -18.20
N GLU A 111 9.38 14.68 -17.26
CA GLU A 111 9.38 16.15 -17.27
C GLU A 111 10.19 16.69 -18.48
N GLU A 112 11.33 16.08 -18.81
CA GLU A 112 12.13 16.40 -20.00
C GLU A 112 11.38 16.07 -21.30
N TYR A 113 10.67 14.94 -21.37
CA TYR A 113 9.84 14.56 -22.52
C TYR A 113 8.71 15.56 -22.76
N GLY A 114 8.18 16.13 -21.69
CA GLY A 114 7.05 17.06 -21.69
C GLY A 114 5.79 16.42 -21.11
N ILE A 115 5.27 17.01 -20.02
CA ILE A 115 4.09 16.48 -19.29
C ILE A 115 2.86 16.42 -20.22
N ALA A 116 2.65 17.41 -21.08
CA ALA A 116 1.51 17.47 -21.99
C ALA A 116 1.56 16.34 -23.04
N GLU A 117 2.72 16.12 -23.62
CA GLU A 117 2.99 15.09 -24.62
C GLU A 117 2.86 13.69 -24.01
N PHE A 118 3.40 13.50 -22.81
CA PHE A 118 3.26 12.26 -22.05
C PHE A 118 1.80 11.95 -21.72
N ASN A 119 1.05 12.92 -21.24
CA ASN A 119 -0.39 12.78 -20.96
C ASN A 119 -1.19 12.47 -22.23
N ALA A 120 -0.82 13.05 -23.38
CA ALA A 120 -1.46 12.72 -24.66
C ALA A 120 -1.23 11.26 -25.05
N ARG A 121 -0.01 10.74 -24.83
CA ARG A 121 0.30 9.31 -25.03
C ARG A 121 -0.48 8.41 -24.09
N CYS A 122 -0.58 8.77 -22.80
CA CYS A 122 -1.38 8.03 -21.83
C CYS A 122 -2.85 7.95 -22.25
N ARG A 123 -3.45 9.08 -22.66
CA ARG A 123 -4.84 9.12 -23.16
C ARG A 123 -5.06 8.22 -24.37
N ALA A 124 -4.11 8.16 -25.29
CA ALA A 124 -4.19 7.30 -26.45
C ALA A 124 -4.08 5.81 -26.07
N SER A 125 -3.20 5.46 -25.13
CA SER A 125 -2.95 4.07 -24.74
C SER A 125 -4.09 3.43 -23.95
N VAL A 126 -4.89 4.22 -23.21
CA VAL A 126 -5.96 3.71 -22.33
C VAL A 126 -6.97 2.84 -23.06
N PHE A 127 -7.24 3.11 -24.33
CA PHE A 127 -8.23 2.39 -25.14
C PHE A 127 -7.62 1.51 -26.21
N GLU A 128 -6.33 1.23 -26.13
CA GLU A 128 -5.61 0.43 -27.14
C GLU A 128 -6.24 -0.97 -27.32
N PHE A 129 -6.72 -1.57 -26.24
CA PHE A 129 -7.32 -2.91 -26.25
C PHE A 129 -8.83 -2.91 -25.96
N LEU A 130 -9.50 -1.78 -26.16
CA LEU A 130 -10.93 -1.64 -25.85
C LEU A 130 -11.80 -2.66 -26.60
N GLU A 131 -11.50 -2.89 -27.88
CA GLU A 131 -12.24 -3.86 -28.69
C GLU A 131 -12.06 -5.29 -28.17
N ASP A 132 -10.85 -5.69 -27.75
CA ASP A 132 -10.58 -6.99 -27.16
C ASP A 132 -11.39 -7.18 -25.85
N TRP A 133 -11.47 -6.13 -25.03
CA TRP A 133 -12.25 -6.14 -23.80
C TRP A 133 -13.76 -6.24 -24.03
N ASN A 134 -14.27 -5.51 -25.01
CA ASN A 134 -15.69 -5.56 -25.40
C ASN A 134 -16.03 -6.97 -25.95
N ALA A 135 -15.18 -7.50 -26.85
CA ALA A 135 -15.36 -8.83 -27.41
C ALA A 135 -15.34 -9.91 -26.30
N LEU A 136 -14.41 -9.83 -25.34
CA LEU A 136 -14.40 -10.74 -24.20
C LEU A 136 -15.68 -10.62 -23.36
N THR A 137 -16.12 -9.41 -23.05
CA THR A 137 -17.32 -9.15 -22.24
C THR A 137 -18.56 -9.78 -22.88
N GLU A 138 -18.72 -9.60 -24.20
CA GLU A 138 -19.78 -10.23 -24.96
C GLU A 138 -19.64 -11.76 -24.99
N ARG A 139 -18.42 -12.27 -25.25
CA ARG A 139 -18.16 -13.71 -25.39
C ARG A 139 -18.48 -14.50 -24.13
N ILE A 140 -18.23 -13.96 -22.96
CA ILE A 140 -18.57 -14.56 -21.68
C ILE A 140 -20.02 -14.34 -21.25
N GLY A 141 -20.80 -13.61 -22.06
CA GLY A 141 -22.22 -13.33 -21.79
C GLY A 141 -22.45 -12.39 -20.61
N PHE A 142 -21.48 -11.55 -20.26
CA PHE A 142 -21.62 -10.56 -19.20
C PHE A 142 -22.40 -9.35 -19.74
N TRP A 143 -23.59 -9.11 -19.20
CA TRP A 143 -24.45 -8.03 -19.63
C TRP A 143 -24.05 -6.71 -18.98
N LEU A 144 -23.51 -5.80 -19.79
CA LEU A 144 -23.18 -4.42 -19.44
C LEU A 144 -23.63 -3.47 -20.54
N ASP A 145 -24.01 -2.27 -20.20
CA ASP A 145 -24.14 -1.16 -21.14
C ASP A 145 -22.73 -0.60 -21.40
N LEU A 146 -22.13 -1.08 -22.49
CA LEU A 146 -20.81 -0.65 -22.96
C LEU A 146 -20.89 0.60 -23.81
N ASP A 147 -22.06 0.88 -24.41
CA ASP A 147 -22.27 2.05 -25.27
C ASP A 147 -22.22 3.35 -24.46
N HIS A 148 -22.71 3.29 -23.20
CA HIS A 148 -22.72 4.41 -22.27
C HIS A 148 -21.76 4.18 -21.09
N ALA A 149 -20.68 3.41 -21.31
CA ALA A 149 -19.68 3.19 -20.29
C ALA A 149 -19.03 4.51 -19.83
N TYR A 150 -18.95 4.73 -18.51
CA TYR A 150 -18.25 5.89 -17.99
C TYR A 150 -16.72 5.72 -18.15
N ARG A 151 -16.03 6.84 -18.24
CA ARG A 151 -14.57 6.91 -18.30
C ARG A 151 -14.09 7.80 -17.19
N THR A 152 -13.18 7.34 -16.38
CA THR A 152 -12.71 8.10 -15.20
C THR A 152 -12.03 9.42 -15.57
N MET A 153 -11.56 9.57 -16.82
CA MET A 153 -10.98 10.82 -17.34
C MET A 153 -11.99 11.82 -17.92
N ASP A 154 -13.27 11.47 -18.04
CA ASP A 154 -14.28 12.37 -18.58
C ASP A 154 -14.61 13.49 -17.57
N PRO A 155 -14.79 14.74 -18.03
CA PRO A 155 -15.12 15.86 -17.13
C PRO A 155 -16.35 15.61 -16.25
N SER A 156 -17.39 14.94 -16.77
CA SER A 156 -18.60 14.60 -16.01
C SER A 156 -18.34 13.64 -14.86
N TYR A 157 -17.40 12.69 -15.04
CA TYR A 157 -16.97 11.80 -13.96
C TYR A 157 -16.18 12.58 -12.90
N ILE A 158 -15.22 13.39 -13.33
CA ILE A 158 -14.40 14.23 -12.45
C ILE A 158 -15.29 15.19 -11.64
N GLU A 159 -16.27 15.81 -12.27
CA GLU A 159 -17.24 16.70 -11.60
C GLU A 159 -18.01 15.94 -10.51
N SER A 160 -18.45 14.72 -10.78
CA SER A 160 -19.16 13.87 -9.82
C SER A 160 -18.29 13.52 -8.60
N VAL A 161 -17.00 13.24 -8.81
CA VAL A 161 -16.02 13.01 -7.73
C VAL A 161 -15.85 14.28 -6.90
N TRP A 162 -15.66 15.43 -7.54
CA TRP A 162 -15.53 16.71 -6.86
C TRP A 162 -16.79 17.11 -6.09
N TRP A 163 -17.96 16.81 -6.62
CA TRP A 163 -19.22 16.99 -5.89
C TRP A 163 -19.24 16.15 -4.61
N SER A 164 -18.81 14.90 -4.67
CA SER A 164 -18.73 14.03 -3.51
C SER A 164 -17.74 14.56 -2.46
N LEU A 165 -16.54 15.00 -2.90
CA LEU A 165 -15.54 15.62 -2.02
C LEU A 165 -16.07 16.89 -1.37
N ARG A 166 -16.79 17.73 -2.13
CA ARG A 166 -17.43 18.94 -1.59
C ARG A 166 -18.45 18.61 -0.49
N ARG A 167 -19.25 17.55 -0.67
CA ARG A 167 -20.20 17.10 0.36
C ARG A 167 -19.51 16.59 1.63
N ILE A 168 -18.37 15.92 1.47
CA ILE A 168 -17.54 15.46 2.60
C ILE A 168 -16.94 16.66 3.32
N TRP A 169 -16.42 17.64 2.58
CA TRP A 169 -15.91 18.89 3.13
C TRP A 169 -16.96 19.66 3.93
N ASP A 170 -18.16 19.83 3.37
CA ASP A 170 -19.26 20.55 4.03
C ASP A 170 -19.70 19.89 5.34
N LYS A 171 -19.41 18.59 5.53
CA LYS A 171 -19.63 17.85 6.79
C LYS A 171 -18.44 17.92 7.75
N GLY A 172 -17.37 18.61 7.42
CA GLY A 172 -16.16 18.69 8.25
C GLY A 172 -15.39 17.38 8.36
N LEU A 173 -15.58 16.44 7.42
CA LEU A 173 -14.93 15.12 7.44
C LEU A 173 -13.66 15.06 6.60
N LEU A 174 -13.36 16.09 5.82
CA LEU A 174 -12.11 16.21 5.08
C LEU A 174 -11.13 17.06 5.89
N TYR A 175 -9.97 16.51 6.18
CA TYR A 175 -8.92 17.16 6.97
C TYR A 175 -7.54 16.84 6.41
N GLU A 176 -6.56 17.66 6.71
CA GLU A 176 -5.15 17.41 6.40
C GLU A 176 -4.55 16.52 7.49
N GLY A 177 -3.83 15.48 7.08
CA GLY A 177 -3.20 14.54 8.00
C GLY A 177 -2.07 13.75 7.35
N HIS A 178 -1.28 13.07 8.17
CA HIS A 178 -0.21 12.18 7.74
C HIS A 178 -0.66 10.72 7.82
N LYS A 179 -0.17 9.91 6.89
CA LYS A 179 -0.32 8.46 6.92
C LYS A 179 0.97 7.81 6.43
N VAL A 180 1.46 6.84 7.18
CA VAL A 180 2.59 6.01 6.72
C VAL A 180 2.07 5.04 5.66
N VAL A 181 2.68 5.09 4.49
CA VAL A 181 2.37 4.22 3.36
C VAL A 181 3.66 3.82 2.65
N PRO A 182 3.69 2.64 1.99
CA PRO A 182 4.79 2.32 1.08
C PRO A 182 4.93 3.39 0.00
N TYR A 183 6.16 3.76 -0.29
CA TYR A 183 6.48 4.83 -1.23
C TYR A 183 7.51 4.35 -2.25
N CYS A 184 7.31 4.66 -3.52
CA CYS A 184 8.23 4.34 -4.60
C CYS A 184 9.04 5.60 -4.98
N PRO A 185 10.36 5.67 -4.67
CA PRO A 185 11.17 6.83 -5.04
C PRO A 185 11.36 6.97 -6.55
N ARG A 186 11.35 5.86 -7.31
CA ARG A 186 11.42 5.89 -8.78
C ARG A 186 10.21 6.59 -9.40
N CYS A 187 9.01 6.25 -8.92
CA CYS A 187 7.76 6.82 -9.44
C CYS A 187 7.38 8.13 -8.75
N GLY A 188 8.04 8.50 -7.65
CA GLY A 188 7.75 9.70 -6.86
C GLY A 188 6.35 9.69 -6.24
N THR A 189 5.80 8.50 -5.89
CA THR A 189 4.43 8.37 -5.39
C THR A 189 4.27 7.27 -4.35
N ALA A 190 3.21 7.41 -3.55
CA ALA A 190 2.76 6.37 -2.63
C ALA A 190 2.18 5.17 -3.40
N LEU A 191 2.35 3.97 -2.85
CA LEU A 191 1.83 2.73 -3.41
C LEU A 191 0.60 2.27 -2.64
N SER A 192 -0.42 1.82 -3.37
CA SER A 192 -1.60 1.18 -2.80
C SER A 192 -1.33 -0.29 -2.44
N ALA A 193 -2.17 -0.87 -1.57
CA ALA A 193 -2.10 -2.29 -1.26
C ALA A 193 -2.29 -3.18 -2.51
N HIS A 194 -3.07 -2.72 -3.49
CA HIS A 194 -3.25 -3.43 -4.77
C HIS A 194 -1.95 -3.49 -5.57
N GLU A 195 -1.23 -2.39 -5.68
CA GLU A 195 0.06 -2.31 -6.39
C GLU A 195 1.12 -3.20 -5.73
N LEU A 196 1.12 -3.27 -4.39
CA LEU A 196 2.01 -4.16 -3.66
C LEU A 196 1.69 -5.65 -3.86
N ALA A 197 0.42 -5.99 -4.12
CA ALA A 197 -0.02 -7.37 -4.33
C ALA A 197 0.18 -7.88 -5.78
N LEU A 198 0.63 -7.03 -6.71
CA LEU A 198 0.83 -7.43 -8.10
C LEU A 198 1.95 -8.47 -8.23
N PRO A 199 1.79 -9.47 -9.14
CA PRO A 199 2.84 -10.43 -9.44
C PRO A 199 4.14 -9.75 -9.88
N GLY A 200 5.26 -10.15 -9.28
CA GLY A 200 6.58 -9.56 -9.57
C GLY A 200 6.87 -8.25 -8.82
N GLY A 201 5.98 -7.83 -7.90
CA GLY A 201 6.20 -6.67 -7.04
C GLY A 201 7.28 -6.87 -5.98
N TYR A 202 7.64 -8.13 -5.68
CA TYR A 202 8.64 -8.49 -4.69
C TYR A 202 9.80 -9.24 -5.30
N ARG A 203 10.97 -9.05 -4.73
CA ARG A 203 12.18 -9.84 -4.98
C ARG A 203 12.94 -10.02 -3.69
N ASP A 204 13.66 -11.13 -3.57
CA ASP A 204 14.56 -11.36 -2.44
C ASP A 204 15.78 -10.45 -2.55
N ILE A 205 16.10 -9.77 -1.46
CA ILE A 205 17.27 -8.92 -1.32
C ILE A 205 17.94 -9.22 0.02
N VAL A 206 19.23 -8.90 0.13
CA VAL A 206 19.97 -8.96 1.38
C VAL A 206 20.17 -7.54 1.88
N ASP A 207 19.53 -7.21 3.00
CA ASP A 207 19.73 -5.95 3.70
C ASP A 207 20.55 -6.17 4.98
N PRO A 208 21.43 -5.23 5.38
CA PRO A 208 22.17 -5.34 6.62
C PRO A 208 21.25 -5.18 7.83
N SER A 209 21.55 -5.90 8.91
CA SER A 209 20.98 -5.64 10.23
C SER A 209 22.06 -5.30 11.21
N VAL A 210 21.76 -4.41 12.16
CA VAL A 210 22.74 -3.92 13.12
C VAL A 210 22.18 -3.90 14.54
N TYR A 211 23.05 -4.19 15.52
CA TYR A 211 22.83 -3.90 16.92
C TYR A 211 23.48 -2.58 17.25
N VAL A 212 22.73 -1.65 17.83
CA VAL A 212 23.17 -0.29 18.12
C VAL A 212 23.12 -0.05 19.63
N ARG A 213 24.18 0.51 20.16
CA ARG A 213 24.31 0.92 21.56
C ARG A 213 23.93 2.38 21.68
N LEU A 214 23.01 2.69 22.58
CA LEU A 214 22.55 4.04 22.86
C LEU A 214 22.89 4.35 24.32
N ALA A 215 23.86 5.20 24.56
CA ALA A 215 24.34 5.55 25.90
C ALA A 215 23.22 6.21 26.72
N VAL A 216 22.94 5.71 27.91
CA VAL A 216 21.93 6.29 28.79
C VAL A 216 22.49 7.54 29.49
N GLU A 217 21.78 8.66 29.39
CA GLU A 217 22.21 9.91 30.02
C GLU A 217 22.41 9.74 31.55
N GLY A 218 23.60 10.06 32.02
CA GLY A 218 23.96 10.05 33.44
C GLY A 218 24.13 8.66 34.07
N ARG A 219 24.22 7.61 33.26
CA ARG A 219 24.48 6.22 33.71
C ARG A 219 25.57 5.58 32.86
N ASP A 220 26.28 4.62 33.43
CA ASP A 220 27.29 3.82 32.73
C ASP A 220 26.64 2.53 32.21
N GLU A 221 25.69 2.71 31.33
CA GLU A 221 24.93 1.62 30.69
C GLU A 221 24.41 2.07 29.30
N ASP A 222 24.27 1.12 28.40
CA ASP A 222 23.76 1.31 27.05
C ASP A 222 22.42 0.58 26.86
N LEU A 223 21.42 1.25 26.26
CA LEU A 223 20.28 0.56 25.66
C LEU A 223 20.76 -0.13 24.38
N LEU A 224 20.48 -1.42 24.26
CA LEU A 224 20.83 -2.18 23.06
C LEU A 224 19.62 -2.35 22.17
N VAL A 225 19.60 -1.67 21.01
CA VAL A 225 18.54 -1.79 20.03
C VAL A 225 19.00 -2.57 18.81
N TRP A 226 18.07 -3.17 18.08
CA TRP A 226 18.35 -3.87 16.83
C TRP A 226 17.45 -3.33 15.73
N THR A 227 18.01 -3.19 14.51
CA THR A 227 17.23 -2.78 13.34
C THR A 227 17.71 -3.48 12.07
N THR A 228 16.78 -3.75 11.17
CA THR A 228 17.02 -4.23 9.80
C THR A 228 17.02 -3.09 8.78
N THR A 229 16.81 -1.86 9.24
CA THR A 229 16.77 -0.65 8.41
C THR A 229 17.72 0.41 8.94
N PRO A 230 19.07 0.20 8.85
CA PRO A 230 20.05 1.15 9.40
C PRO A 230 19.87 2.58 8.90
N TRP A 231 19.38 2.76 7.67
CA TRP A 231 19.13 4.06 7.08
C TRP A 231 18.12 4.94 7.86
N THR A 232 17.29 4.34 8.74
CA THR A 232 16.36 5.12 9.59
C THR A 232 16.99 5.65 10.87
N LEU A 233 18.17 5.14 11.26
CA LEU A 233 18.88 5.55 12.48
C LEU A 233 19.21 7.05 12.51
N VAL A 234 19.42 7.68 11.35
CA VAL A 234 19.66 9.13 11.23
C VAL A 234 18.50 9.99 11.73
N SER A 235 17.31 9.42 11.82
CA SER A 235 16.09 10.05 12.32
C SER A 235 15.50 9.31 13.53
N ASN A 236 16.36 8.70 14.36
CA ASN A 236 15.94 8.11 15.62
C ASN A 236 15.21 9.18 16.47
N ALA A 237 13.95 8.92 16.81
CA ALA A 237 13.12 9.82 17.59
C ALA A 237 12.93 9.35 19.03
N ALA A 238 12.87 8.02 19.24
CA ALA A 238 12.63 7.39 20.52
C ALA A 238 13.13 5.94 20.52
N VAL A 239 13.09 5.30 21.67
CA VAL A 239 13.18 3.83 21.83
C VAL A 239 11.90 3.34 22.46
N ALA A 240 11.27 2.32 21.86
CA ALA A 240 10.07 1.70 22.39
C ALA A 240 10.41 0.47 23.25
N VAL A 241 9.69 0.30 24.37
CA VAL A 241 9.76 -0.85 25.27
C VAL A 241 8.35 -1.29 25.66
N ASP A 242 8.17 -2.58 25.91
CA ASP A 242 6.93 -3.05 26.53
C ASP A 242 7.05 -2.94 28.05
N PRO A 243 6.17 -2.17 28.73
CA PRO A 243 6.21 -2.00 30.18
C PRO A 243 6.09 -3.29 30.99
N GLU A 244 5.42 -4.32 30.44
CA GLU A 244 5.13 -5.59 31.11
C GLU A 244 6.25 -6.63 30.96
N LEU A 245 7.12 -6.49 29.95
CA LEU A 245 8.24 -7.39 29.75
C LEU A 245 9.32 -7.21 30.83
N THR A 246 10.05 -8.29 31.10
CA THR A 246 11.22 -8.26 31.99
C THR A 246 12.46 -7.86 31.21
N TYR A 247 13.11 -6.80 31.64
CA TYR A 247 14.42 -6.34 31.14
C TYR A 247 15.48 -6.58 32.18
N VAL A 248 16.73 -6.60 31.69
CA VAL A 248 17.89 -6.80 32.55
C VAL A 248 18.98 -5.79 32.25
N ARG A 249 19.79 -5.52 33.28
CA ARG A 249 21.16 -5.03 33.11
C ARG A 249 22.07 -6.23 33.02
N ALA A 250 22.66 -6.46 31.85
CA ALA A 250 23.58 -7.56 31.61
C ALA A 250 24.98 -7.00 31.35
N ARG A 251 25.99 -7.56 32.02
CA ARG A 251 27.37 -7.13 31.82
C ARG A 251 28.09 -8.12 30.89
N ARG A 252 28.77 -7.55 29.88
CA ARG A 252 29.62 -8.31 28.97
C ARG A 252 30.87 -7.48 28.64
N ASP A 253 32.08 -8.07 28.74
CA ASP A 253 33.34 -7.43 28.39
C ASP A 253 33.58 -6.06 29.08
N GLY A 254 33.13 -5.94 30.34
CA GLY A 254 33.22 -4.71 31.12
C GLY A 254 32.18 -3.64 30.83
N GLN A 255 31.26 -3.87 29.89
CA GLN A 255 30.16 -2.96 29.53
C GLN A 255 28.83 -3.48 30.07
N THR A 256 27.93 -2.55 30.41
CA THR A 256 26.57 -2.86 30.88
C THR A 256 25.56 -2.55 29.78
N PHE A 257 24.76 -3.54 29.40
CA PHE A 257 23.73 -3.43 28.38
C PHE A 257 22.36 -3.63 29.00
N VAL A 258 21.37 -2.86 28.52
CA VAL A 258 19.95 -3.01 28.83
C VAL A 258 19.26 -3.67 27.65
N LEU A 259 18.63 -4.83 27.89
CA LEU A 259 17.86 -5.58 26.89
C LEU A 259 16.83 -6.47 27.59
N ALA A 260 15.87 -7.04 26.83
CA ALA A 260 14.94 -8.01 27.39
C ALA A 260 15.66 -9.26 27.90
N GLU A 261 15.23 -9.81 29.04
CA GLU A 261 15.85 -10.97 29.67
C GLU A 261 15.96 -12.18 28.73
N ALA A 262 14.89 -12.47 27.97
CA ALA A 262 14.85 -13.56 27.00
C ALA A 262 15.87 -13.40 25.86
N ARG A 263 16.43 -12.22 25.68
CA ARG A 263 17.36 -11.89 24.59
C ARG A 263 18.83 -11.86 25.01
N VAL A 264 19.14 -12.07 26.28
CA VAL A 264 20.51 -12.02 26.77
C VAL A 264 21.40 -13.03 26.06
N GLU A 265 21.07 -14.31 26.11
CA GLU A 265 21.86 -15.36 25.49
C GLU A 265 21.94 -15.27 23.97
N PRO A 266 20.82 -15.09 23.24
CA PRO A 266 20.85 -14.95 21.78
C PRO A 266 21.64 -13.74 21.28
N VAL A 267 21.70 -12.64 22.03
CA VAL A 267 22.30 -11.36 21.59
C VAL A 267 23.72 -11.20 22.15
N LEU A 268 23.91 -11.43 23.44
CA LEU A 268 25.20 -11.24 24.11
C LEU A 268 26.04 -12.53 24.18
N GLY A 269 25.42 -13.70 23.93
CA GLY A 269 26.07 -15.00 23.98
C GLY A 269 26.34 -15.52 25.40
N GLU A 270 26.89 -16.74 25.48
CA GLU A 270 27.28 -17.35 26.73
C GLU A 270 28.31 -16.48 27.48
N GLY A 271 28.14 -16.35 28.80
CA GLY A 271 29.05 -15.61 29.68
C GLY A 271 28.66 -14.15 29.94
N ALA A 272 27.52 -13.67 29.42
CA ALA A 272 26.92 -12.42 29.88
C ALA A 272 26.36 -12.60 31.30
N GLU A 273 26.70 -11.69 32.22
CA GLU A 273 26.25 -11.71 33.62
C GLU A 273 25.03 -10.82 33.78
N VAL A 274 23.89 -11.38 34.20
CA VAL A 274 22.70 -10.61 34.55
C VAL A 274 22.90 -10.02 35.95
N VAL A 275 23.05 -8.69 36.01
CA VAL A 275 23.31 -7.94 37.25
C VAL A 275 22.01 -7.54 37.95
N GLU A 276 20.99 -7.16 37.17
CA GLU A 276 19.72 -6.72 37.70
C GLU A 276 18.57 -7.11 36.77
N ARG A 277 17.38 -7.35 37.34
CA ARG A 277 16.11 -7.60 36.62
C ARG A 277 15.07 -6.58 37.04
N PHE A 278 14.32 -6.07 36.08
CA PHE A 278 13.27 -5.07 36.32
C PHE A 278 12.21 -5.07 35.21
N PRO A 279 11.00 -4.60 35.50
CA PRO A 279 9.97 -4.44 34.47
C PRO A 279 10.27 -3.27 33.55
N GLY A 280 9.86 -3.37 32.26
CA GLY A 280 10.06 -2.34 31.24
C GLY A 280 9.50 -0.97 31.61
N ALA A 281 8.47 -0.94 32.48
CA ALA A 281 7.92 0.30 33.03
C ALA A 281 8.99 1.20 33.69
N GLN A 282 10.07 0.63 34.23
CA GLN A 282 11.16 1.42 34.85
C GLN A 282 12.06 2.12 33.82
N LEU A 283 12.04 1.70 32.55
CA LEU A 283 12.80 2.34 31.47
C LEU A 283 12.06 3.57 30.91
N VAL A 284 10.74 3.62 31.05
CA VAL A 284 9.93 4.69 30.46
C VAL A 284 10.39 6.06 30.96
N GLY A 285 10.64 6.98 30.01
CA GLY A 285 11.14 8.32 30.30
C GLY A 285 12.66 8.43 30.43
N THR A 286 13.40 7.30 30.37
CA THR A 286 14.88 7.33 30.35
C THR A 286 15.36 8.09 29.11
N ARG A 287 16.32 9.02 29.30
CA ARG A 287 16.98 9.74 28.21
C ARG A 287 18.23 9.01 27.76
N TYR A 288 18.53 9.12 26.48
CA TYR A 288 19.72 8.50 25.88
C TYR A 288 20.32 9.38 24.79
N GLU A 289 21.57 9.16 24.45
CA GLU A 289 22.23 9.77 23.32
C GLU A 289 21.83 9.06 22.02
N PRO A 290 21.30 9.79 21.01
CA PRO A 290 20.90 9.18 19.73
C PRO A 290 22.13 8.65 18.98
N PRO A 291 21.97 7.68 18.05
CA PRO A 291 23.09 7.13 17.30
C PRO A 291 23.76 8.18 16.39
N PHE A 292 23.00 9.19 15.99
CA PHE A 292 23.47 10.34 15.19
C PHE A 292 22.87 11.63 15.73
N GLY A 293 23.66 12.70 15.75
CA GLY A 293 23.27 14.02 16.20
C GLY A 293 22.69 14.92 15.10
N PHE A 294 22.31 14.38 13.94
CA PHE A 294 21.83 15.18 12.80
C PHE A 294 20.50 15.87 13.09
N ILE A 295 19.60 15.18 13.77
CA ILE A 295 18.29 15.72 14.15
C ILE A 295 18.24 15.80 15.68
N PRO A 296 18.20 17.01 16.25
CA PRO A 296 18.16 17.18 17.71
C PRO A 296 16.83 16.72 18.28
N GLY A 297 16.84 16.19 19.52
CA GLY A 297 15.62 15.73 20.22
C GLY A 297 14.52 16.79 20.27
N SER A 298 14.87 18.07 20.35
CA SER A 298 13.92 19.18 20.33
C SER A 298 13.09 19.28 19.04
N ALA A 299 13.59 18.74 17.92
CA ALA A 299 12.84 18.67 16.68
C ALA A 299 11.63 17.73 16.76
N TYR A 300 11.69 16.73 17.64
CA TYR A 300 10.58 15.81 17.92
C TYR A 300 9.68 16.29 19.05
N GLY A 301 10.04 17.33 19.78
CA GLY A 301 9.33 17.85 20.94
C GLY A 301 9.92 17.38 22.27
N GLY A 302 9.18 17.62 23.38
CA GLY A 302 9.70 17.42 24.73
C GLY A 302 10.11 15.97 25.12
N LYS A 303 9.63 14.97 24.37
CA LYS A 303 9.93 13.55 24.57
C LYS A 303 10.90 12.97 23.52
N GLY A 304 11.49 13.80 22.67
CA GLY A 304 12.51 13.34 21.73
C GLY A 304 13.71 12.73 22.46
N HIS A 305 14.24 11.63 21.93
CA HIS A 305 15.31 10.81 22.48
C HIS A 305 15.03 10.32 23.92
N THR A 306 13.80 9.82 24.13
CA THR A 306 13.43 9.15 25.40
C THR A 306 12.86 7.76 25.12
N VAL A 307 12.88 6.92 26.14
CA VAL A 307 12.21 5.60 26.10
C VAL A 307 10.71 5.78 26.29
N LEU A 308 9.92 5.18 25.39
CA LEU A 308 8.45 5.25 25.37
C LEU A 308 7.82 3.88 25.56
N PRO A 309 6.66 3.78 26.24
CA PRO A 309 5.92 2.54 26.36
C PRO A 309 5.20 2.20 25.05
N ALA A 310 5.26 0.92 24.64
CA ALA A 310 4.57 0.41 23.45
C ALA A 310 4.21 -1.05 23.63
N ASP A 311 3.05 -1.46 23.13
CA ASP A 311 2.49 -2.81 23.23
C ASP A 311 2.90 -3.73 22.06
N PHE A 312 3.52 -3.19 21.02
CA PHE A 312 4.00 -3.96 19.87
C PHE A 312 5.41 -4.52 20.04
N VAL A 313 6.11 -4.16 21.11
CA VAL A 313 7.48 -4.65 21.38
C VAL A 313 7.42 -6.11 21.80
N SER A 314 8.30 -6.94 21.19
CA SER A 314 8.40 -8.38 21.48
C SER A 314 9.78 -8.71 22.03
N ASP A 315 9.85 -9.76 22.85
CA ASP A 315 11.09 -10.39 23.35
C ASP A 315 11.47 -11.66 22.59
N THR A 316 10.73 -11.98 21.52
CA THR A 316 11.00 -13.19 20.70
C THR A 316 12.07 -12.95 19.64
N ASP A 317 12.29 -11.69 19.23
CA ASP A 317 13.30 -11.29 18.26
C ASP A 317 14.01 -9.99 18.67
N GLY A 318 15.11 -9.64 17.97
CA GLY A 318 15.89 -8.44 18.28
C GLY A 318 16.46 -8.41 19.69
N THR A 319 16.24 -7.33 20.42
CA THR A 319 16.74 -7.08 21.78
C THR A 319 15.64 -6.82 22.81
N GLY A 320 14.38 -6.74 22.39
CA GLY A 320 13.27 -6.28 23.23
C GLY A 320 13.21 -4.75 23.39
N LEU A 321 14.09 -4.00 22.72
CA LEU A 321 14.01 -2.55 22.58
C LEU A 321 13.97 -2.20 21.10
N VAL A 322 13.01 -1.35 20.69
CA VAL A 322 12.80 -1.00 19.28
C VAL A 322 13.22 0.45 19.04
N HIS A 323 14.17 0.61 18.11
CA HIS A 323 14.46 1.92 17.53
C HIS A 323 13.23 2.46 16.82
N THR A 324 12.82 3.67 17.12
CA THR A 324 11.62 4.31 16.59
C THR A 324 11.94 5.50 15.71
N ALA A 325 11.44 5.48 14.46
CA ALA A 325 11.57 6.56 13.49
C ALA A 325 10.19 6.91 12.91
N ILE A 326 9.56 7.94 13.44
CA ILE A 326 8.13 8.30 13.29
C ILE A 326 7.64 8.36 11.83
N ALA A 327 8.52 8.74 10.91
CA ALA A 327 8.15 8.90 9.50
C ALA A 327 8.12 7.58 8.69
N PHE A 328 8.64 6.45 9.22
CA PHE A 328 8.98 5.27 8.41
C PHE A 328 8.32 3.96 8.84
N GLY A 329 7.60 3.93 9.96
CA GLY A 329 6.85 2.78 10.44
C GLY A 329 5.44 3.15 10.89
N GLU A 330 4.44 2.30 10.62
CA GLU A 330 3.06 2.57 11.04
C GLU A 330 2.93 2.52 12.58
N ASP A 331 3.60 1.56 13.22
CA ASP A 331 3.62 1.45 14.69
C ASP A 331 4.41 2.61 15.30
N ASP A 332 5.54 3.01 14.67
CA ASP A 332 6.33 4.18 15.08
C ASP A 332 5.50 5.47 15.00
N PHE A 333 4.74 5.63 13.92
CA PHE A 333 3.87 6.80 13.73
C PHE A 333 2.79 6.86 14.80
N ARG A 334 2.09 5.73 15.05
CA ARG A 334 1.06 5.65 16.12
C ARG A 334 1.65 5.98 17.51
N LEU A 335 2.81 5.42 17.81
CA LEU A 335 3.51 5.71 19.06
C LEU A 335 3.88 7.20 19.16
N GLY A 336 4.35 7.78 18.05
CA GLY A 336 4.66 9.21 17.97
C GLY A 336 3.45 10.09 18.22
N GLU A 337 2.30 9.79 17.61
CA GLU A 337 1.04 10.51 17.86
C GLU A 337 0.62 10.44 19.35
N GLN A 338 0.63 9.23 19.95
CA GLN A 338 0.27 9.02 21.35
C GLN A 338 1.22 9.75 22.31
N ALA A 339 2.50 9.81 21.98
CA ALA A 339 3.51 10.48 22.78
C ALA A 339 3.57 12.00 22.55
N GLY A 340 2.94 12.52 21.48
CA GLY A 340 2.99 13.92 21.07
C GLY A 340 4.33 14.28 20.41
N LEU A 341 4.95 13.35 19.70
CA LEU A 341 6.18 13.60 18.94
C LEU A 341 5.85 14.15 17.53
N ALA A 342 6.68 15.06 17.05
CA ALA A 342 6.57 15.59 15.70
C ALA A 342 7.10 14.60 14.66
N VAL A 343 6.48 14.55 13.49
CA VAL A 343 6.96 13.78 12.34
C VAL A 343 8.11 14.53 11.68
N VAL A 344 9.29 13.92 11.67
CA VAL A 344 10.47 14.46 10.99
C VAL A 344 10.93 13.46 9.94
N ASN A 345 10.75 13.82 8.67
CA ASN A 345 11.20 13.01 7.54
C ASN A 345 12.41 13.69 6.86
N PRO A 346 13.63 13.13 6.96
CA PRO A 346 14.81 13.65 6.29
C PRO A 346 15.05 13.02 4.90
N VAL A 347 14.10 12.27 4.35
CA VAL A 347 14.22 11.62 3.04
C VAL A 347 13.38 12.38 2.02
N ARG A 348 13.99 12.75 0.91
CA ARG A 348 13.33 13.42 -0.21
C ARG A 348 12.48 12.45 -1.04
N PRO A 349 11.60 12.95 -1.91
CA PRO A 349 10.77 12.11 -2.77
C PRO A 349 11.54 11.17 -3.71
N ASP A 350 12.76 11.50 -4.07
CA ASP A 350 13.67 10.67 -4.88
C ASP A 350 14.38 9.57 -4.08
N GLY A 351 14.14 9.50 -2.76
CA GLY A 351 14.75 8.50 -1.86
C GLY A 351 16.15 8.88 -1.39
N THR A 352 16.59 10.14 -1.58
CA THR A 352 17.87 10.64 -1.07
C THR A 352 17.69 11.37 0.24
N TYR A 353 18.74 11.46 1.06
CA TYR A 353 18.74 12.30 2.26
C TYR A 353 18.78 13.79 1.92
N ASP A 354 18.08 14.59 2.70
CA ASP A 354 18.15 16.05 2.63
C ASP A 354 19.39 16.62 3.35
N GLU A 355 19.54 17.94 3.32
CA GLU A 355 20.72 18.67 3.84
C GLU A 355 20.91 18.50 5.35
N ARG A 356 19.85 18.15 6.09
CA ARG A 356 19.90 17.92 7.55
C ARG A 356 20.83 16.78 7.94
N ILE A 357 21.01 15.79 7.03
CA ILE A 357 21.81 14.60 7.32
C ILE A 357 23.31 14.79 6.95
N GLY A 358 23.72 16.01 6.73
CA GLY A 358 25.13 16.39 6.62
C GLY A 358 25.91 15.57 5.59
N PRO A 359 26.85 14.67 6.01
CA PRO A 359 27.73 13.96 5.07
C PRO A 359 27.00 12.98 4.14
N TYR A 360 25.75 12.62 4.47
CA TYR A 360 24.92 11.73 3.65
C TYR A 360 23.91 12.48 2.78
N ALA A 361 23.86 13.81 2.84
CA ALA A 361 22.96 14.63 2.02
C ALA A 361 23.13 14.32 0.52
N GLY A 362 22.00 14.11 -0.19
CA GLY A 362 22.00 13.76 -1.61
C GLY A 362 22.33 12.29 -1.92
N ARG A 363 22.70 11.47 -0.93
CA ARG A 363 22.91 10.03 -1.12
C ARG A 363 21.59 9.27 -1.00
N GLY A 364 21.41 8.23 -1.84
CA GLY A 364 20.34 7.29 -1.70
C GLY A 364 20.37 6.57 -0.33
N ILE A 365 19.21 6.39 0.29
CA ILE A 365 19.13 5.78 1.63
C ILE A 365 19.78 4.39 1.69
N ARG A 366 19.65 3.57 0.62
CA ARG A 366 20.28 2.24 0.55
C ARG A 366 21.78 2.30 0.31
N ASP A 367 22.22 3.29 -0.46
CA ASP A 367 23.65 3.48 -0.76
C ASP A 367 24.43 3.99 0.45
N ALA A 368 23.73 4.59 1.40
CA ALA A 368 24.32 5.05 2.65
C ALA A 368 24.43 3.95 3.73
N ASN A 369 23.61 2.88 3.65
CA ASN A 369 23.59 1.81 4.66
C ASN A 369 24.95 1.24 5.07
N PRO A 370 25.90 0.99 4.15
CA PRO A 370 27.21 0.44 4.55
C PRO A 370 28.06 1.38 5.39
N ASP A 371 27.77 2.69 5.36
CA ASP A 371 28.54 3.73 6.04
C ASP A 371 27.86 4.25 7.31
N LEU A 372 26.61 3.83 7.55
CA LEU A 372 25.80 4.11 8.73
C LEU A 372 25.99 3.01 9.80
#